data_2e928bdc576f81fc55d3e6f76c63bb2b
#
_entry.id   2e928bdc576f81fc55d3e6f76c63bb2b
#
_cell.length_a   1.000
_cell.length_b   1.000
_cell.length_c   1.000
_cell.angle_alpha   90.00
_cell.angle_beta   90.00
_cell.angle_gamma   90.00
#
_symmetry.space_group_name_H-M   'P 1'
#
loop_
_entity.id
_entity.type
_entity.pdbx_description
1 polymer ?
#
loop_
_entity_poly.entity_id
_entity_poly.type
_entity_poly.pdbx_seq_one_letter_code
_entity_poly.pdbx_strand_id
1 'polypeptide(L)'
;MVITENLHSHIERVLWSSQEISDRVRELANEITTDLSSSANSSSPAILVGVATGAFVFFADLIRQMPDPISVDFIRSESYGSSTQSSGSPRISLQLKLEITNRHVIVVEDIVDTGRTLSCIVEHLMMKGASSVSVCSFLDKSARREVPLELTGEGKYYRGFECPDVFVVGYGMDFAEKYRNLPYVGVLKPEFYASSNDSPS
;
A
#
# COMPACT_ATOMS: atom_id res chain seq x y z
N MET A 1 35.62 7.90 -6.54
CA MET A 1 35.27 7.03 -5.42
C MET A 1 33.83 7.38 -5.04
N VAL A 2 32.86 6.56 -5.42
CA VAL A 2 31.47 6.82 -5.05
C VAL A 2 31.33 6.43 -3.58
N ILE A 3 31.11 7.40 -2.71
CA ILE A 3 30.79 7.12 -1.30
C ILE A 3 29.36 6.58 -1.30
N THR A 4 29.20 5.28 -1.17
CA THR A 4 27.90 4.65 -0.96
C THR A 4 27.41 5.04 0.42
N GLU A 5 26.38 5.86 0.48
CA GLU A 5 25.70 6.25 1.71
C GLU A 5 25.19 4.99 2.44
N ASN A 6 25.58 4.80 3.69
CA ASN A 6 25.13 3.63 4.46
C ASN A 6 23.73 3.91 5.02
N LEU A 7 22.70 3.62 4.23
CA LEU A 7 21.29 3.87 4.61
C LEU A 7 20.87 3.18 5.93
N HIS A 8 21.52 2.08 6.31
CA HIS A 8 21.23 1.39 7.57
C HIS A 8 21.56 2.26 8.81
N SER A 9 22.56 3.15 8.71
CA SER A 9 22.92 4.06 9.81
C SER A 9 21.87 5.13 10.07
N HIS A 10 20.98 5.39 9.13
CA HIS A 10 19.88 6.35 9.22
C HIS A 10 18.67 5.77 9.97
N ILE A 11 18.65 4.46 10.19
CA ILE A 11 17.54 3.78 10.85
C ILE A 11 17.76 3.80 12.37
N GLU A 12 16.74 4.27 13.09
CA GLU A 12 16.73 4.28 14.57
C GLU A 12 16.58 2.86 15.12
N ARG A 13 15.57 2.14 14.59
CA ARG A 13 15.26 0.76 14.93
C ARG A 13 14.50 0.07 13.81
N VAL A 14 14.65 -1.23 13.70
CA VAL A 14 13.86 -2.07 12.82
C VAL A 14 12.55 -2.42 13.52
N LEU A 15 11.42 -2.21 12.83
CA LEU A 15 10.09 -2.61 13.32
C LEU A 15 9.76 -4.03 12.90
N TRP A 16 10.00 -4.37 11.64
CA TRP A 16 9.79 -5.71 11.12
C TRP A 16 10.96 -6.12 10.24
N SER A 17 11.55 -7.24 10.57
CA SER A 17 12.63 -7.88 9.80
C SER A 17 12.09 -8.46 8.49
N SER A 18 13.00 -8.78 7.56
CA SER A 18 12.63 -9.44 6.31
C SER A 18 11.94 -10.80 6.51
N GLN A 19 12.28 -11.52 7.59
CA GLN A 19 11.65 -12.80 7.92
C GLN A 19 10.21 -12.61 8.38
N GLU A 20 9.97 -11.70 9.33
CA GLU A 20 8.61 -11.38 9.82
C GLU A 20 7.72 -10.89 8.68
N ILE A 21 8.27 -10.06 7.78
CA ILE A 21 7.57 -9.60 6.57
C ILE A 21 7.19 -10.79 5.68
N SER A 22 8.15 -11.67 5.37
CA SER A 22 7.91 -12.84 4.51
C SER A 22 6.84 -13.76 5.09
N ASP A 23 6.85 -13.98 6.40
CA ASP A 23 5.87 -14.82 7.06
C ASP A 23 4.48 -14.19 7.01
N ARG A 24 4.36 -12.88 7.30
CA ARG A 24 3.07 -12.18 7.23
C ARG A 24 2.51 -12.09 5.81
N VAL A 25 3.34 -11.87 4.81
CA VAL A 25 2.92 -11.88 3.40
C VAL A 25 2.34 -13.24 3.00
N ARG A 26 2.96 -14.34 3.45
CA ARG A 26 2.44 -15.70 3.21
C ARG A 26 1.07 -15.92 3.88
N GLU A 27 0.91 -15.44 5.12
CA GLU A 27 -0.38 -15.51 5.81
C GLU A 27 -1.46 -14.73 5.06
N LEU A 28 -1.17 -13.48 4.65
CA LEU A 28 -2.10 -12.65 3.87
C LEU A 28 -2.51 -13.31 2.55
N ALA A 29 -1.56 -13.90 1.83
CA ALA A 29 -1.83 -14.61 0.59
C ALA A 29 -2.77 -15.80 0.83
N ASN A 30 -2.58 -16.55 1.93
CA ASN A 30 -3.44 -17.67 2.30
C ASN A 30 -4.85 -17.18 2.71
N GLU A 31 -4.96 -16.11 3.50
CA GLU A 31 -6.23 -15.50 3.86
C GLU A 31 -7.03 -15.11 2.61
N ILE A 32 -6.40 -14.36 1.69
CA ILE A 32 -7.02 -13.92 0.45
C ILE A 32 -7.43 -15.11 -0.42
N THR A 33 -6.55 -16.10 -0.62
CA THR A 33 -6.82 -17.28 -1.45
C THR A 33 -8.00 -18.08 -0.89
N THR A 34 -8.07 -18.25 0.43
CA THR A 34 -9.18 -18.96 1.09
C THR A 34 -10.50 -18.26 0.85
N ASP A 35 -10.52 -16.94 0.98
CA ASP A 35 -11.72 -16.12 0.76
C ASP A 35 -12.17 -16.15 -0.70
N LEU A 36 -11.24 -16.02 -1.63
CA LEU A 36 -11.53 -16.10 -3.08
C LEU A 36 -12.10 -17.46 -3.48
N SER A 37 -11.57 -18.54 -2.91
CA SER A 37 -12.04 -19.91 -3.20
C SER A 37 -13.45 -20.18 -2.65
N SER A 38 -13.84 -19.49 -1.59
CA SER A 38 -15.16 -19.63 -0.96
C SER A 38 -16.22 -18.70 -1.55
N SER A 39 -15.84 -17.73 -2.37
CA SER A 39 -16.79 -16.77 -2.96
C SER A 39 -17.52 -17.34 -4.17
N ALA A 40 -18.77 -16.90 -4.37
CA ALA A 40 -19.60 -17.30 -5.52
C ALA A 40 -19.01 -16.85 -6.87
N ASN A 41 -18.03 -15.96 -6.87
CA ASN A 41 -17.37 -15.40 -8.06
C ASN A 41 -16.10 -16.17 -8.49
N SER A 42 -15.89 -17.40 -8.02
CA SER A 42 -14.68 -18.22 -8.24
C SER A 42 -14.42 -18.62 -9.71
N SER A 43 -15.32 -18.30 -10.65
CA SER A 43 -15.17 -18.66 -12.07
C SER A 43 -14.21 -17.78 -12.88
N SER A 44 -13.74 -16.68 -12.33
CA SER A 44 -12.83 -15.75 -13.00
C SER A 44 -11.61 -15.45 -12.15
N PRO A 45 -10.39 -15.30 -12.73
CA PRO A 45 -9.19 -14.95 -11.98
C PRO A 45 -9.40 -13.68 -11.14
N ALA A 46 -8.90 -13.66 -9.91
CA ALA A 46 -8.94 -12.46 -9.07
C ALA A 46 -8.17 -11.31 -9.74
N ILE A 47 -8.65 -10.08 -9.56
CA ILE A 47 -7.97 -8.87 -10.04
C ILE A 47 -7.33 -8.18 -8.84
N LEU A 48 -5.99 -8.11 -8.84
CA LEU A 48 -5.22 -7.37 -7.87
C LEU A 48 -4.73 -6.07 -8.49
N VAL A 49 -4.94 -4.96 -7.79
CA VAL A 49 -4.54 -3.62 -8.24
C VAL A 49 -3.56 -3.03 -7.23
N GLY A 50 -2.28 -2.93 -7.62
CA GLY A 50 -1.24 -2.32 -6.78
C GLY A 50 -1.27 -0.80 -6.84
N VAL A 51 -1.12 -0.13 -5.71
CA VAL A 51 -0.97 1.32 -5.66
C VAL A 51 0.51 1.69 -5.79
N ALA A 52 0.88 2.21 -6.94
CA ALA A 52 2.27 2.58 -7.21
C ALA A 52 2.59 3.97 -6.61
N THR A 53 3.84 4.14 -6.11
CA THR A 53 4.97 3.24 -6.27
C THR A 53 5.25 2.44 -4.99
N GLY A 54 4.84 2.91 -3.82
CA GLY A 54 5.24 2.34 -2.54
C GLY A 54 4.93 0.84 -2.40
N ALA A 55 3.77 0.40 -2.88
CA ALA A 55 3.32 -0.98 -2.76
C ALA A 55 4.08 -2.00 -3.65
N PHE A 56 4.98 -1.58 -4.56
CA PHE A 56 5.49 -2.47 -5.61
C PHE A 56 6.22 -3.72 -5.07
N VAL A 57 6.98 -3.59 -3.97
CA VAL A 57 7.71 -4.73 -3.37
C VAL A 57 6.71 -5.67 -2.71
N PHE A 58 5.87 -5.14 -1.84
CA PHE A 58 4.82 -5.92 -1.16
C PHE A 58 3.90 -6.62 -2.16
N PHE A 59 3.46 -5.91 -3.20
CA PHE A 59 2.62 -6.47 -4.26
C PHE A 59 3.29 -7.65 -4.96
N ALA A 60 4.57 -7.51 -5.35
CA ALA A 60 5.31 -8.57 -6.02
C ALA A 60 5.48 -9.80 -5.11
N ASP A 61 5.75 -9.60 -3.83
CA ASP A 61 5.92 -10.71 -2.90
C ASP A 61 4.57 -11.39 -2.59
N LEU A 62 3.50 -10.62 -2.45
CA LEU A 62 2.15 -11.14 -2.22
C LEU A 62 1.68 -12.05 -3.37
N ILE A 63 1.76 -11.58 -4.62
CA ILE A 63 1.29 -12.34 -5.78
C ILE A 63 2.07 -13.64 -5.99
N ARG A 64 3.35 -13.66 -5.61
CA ARG A 64 4.20 -14.87 -5.71
C ARG A 64 3.84 -15.96 -4.70
N GLN A 65 3.10 -15.62 -3.65
CA GLN A 65 2.59 -16.57 -2.66
C GLN A 65 1.19 -17.12 -3.01
N MET A 66 0.51 -16.54 -4.00
CA MET A 66 -0.82 -16.97 -4.41
C MET A 66 -0.71 -18.13 -5.41
N PRO A 67 -1.43 -19.27 -5.16
CA PRO A 67 -1.30 -20.47 -6.01
C PRO A 67 -2.09 -20.38 -7.31
N ASP A 68 -3.19 -19.62 -7.32
CA ASP A 68 -4.12 -19.55 -8.43
C ASP A 68 -3.76 -18.45 -9.44
N PRO A 69 -4.18 -18.55 -10.71
CA PRO A 69 -4.02 -17.50 -11.70
C PRO A 69 -4.68 -16.19 -11.23
N ILE A 70 -3.95 -15.09 -11.31
CA ILE A 70 -4.40 -13.76 -10.97
C ILE A 70 -4.18 -12.80 -12.14
N SER A 71 -5.03 -11.78 -12.22
CA SER A 71 -4.83 -10.64 -13.12
C SER A 71 -4.30 -9.46 -12.33
N VAL A 72 -3.30 -8.77 -12.86
CA VAL A 72 -2.65 -7.66 -12.16
C VAL A 72 -2.73 -6.36 -12.94
N ASP A 73 -2.94 -5.27 -12.23
CA ASP A 73 -2.88 -3.90 -12.76
C ASP A 73 -2.30 -2.95 -11.70
N PHE A 74 -2.02 -1.72 -12.10
CA PHE A 74 -1.48 -0.70 -11.22
C PHE A 74 -2.22 0.62 -11.41
N ILE A 75 -2.43 1.31 -10.30
CA ILE A 75 -2.87 2.71 -10.28
C ILE A 75 -1.78 3.57 -9.67
N ARG A 76 -1.69 4.84 -10.07
CA ARG A 76 -0.81 5.80 -9.44
C ARG A 76 -1.62 6.78 -8.62
N SER A 77 -1.22 6.91 -7.35
CA SER A 77 -1.65 7.99 -6.48
C SER A 77 -0.54 9.04 -6.43
N GLU A 78 -0.82 10.24 -6.92
CA GLU A 78 0.08 11.37 -6.77
C GLU A 78 -0.42 12.24 -5.61
N SER A 79 0.25 12.14 -4.47
CA SER A 79 0.05 13.10 -3.38
C SER A 79 0.74 14.41 -3.75
N TYR A 80 -0.01 15.46 -4.02
CA TYR A 80 0.55 16.80 -4.18
C TYR A 80 1.03 17.32 -2.82
N GLY A 81 2.32 17.17 -2.54
CA GLY A 81 3.03 17.95 -1.55
C GLY A 81 3.53 19.26 -2.17
N SER A 82 3.37 20.40 -1.46
CA SER A 82 3.93 21.73 -1.72
C SER A 82 3.30 22.59 -2.83
N SER A 83 1.99 22.83 -2.83
CA SER A 83 1.43 24.03 -3.45
C SER A 83 0.33 24.60 -2.54
N THR A 84 0.43 25.87 -2.23
CA THR A 84 -0.32 26.61 -1.20
C THR A 84 -1.80 26.88 -1.49
N GLN A 85 -2.39 26.19 -2.47
CA GLN A 85 -3.83 26.20 -2.76
C GLN A 85 -4.23 24.89 -3.42
N SER A 86 -4.50 23.86 -2.64
CA SER A 86 -5.08 22.64 -3.16
C SER A 86 -6.37 22.29 -2.38
N SER A 87 -7.39 21.92 -3.12
CA SER A 87 -8.69 21.43 -2.68
C SER A 87 -8.66 20.11 -1.90
N GLY A 88 -7.51 19.71 -1.37
CA GLY A 88 -7.36 18.58 -0.45
C GLY A 88 -7.64 17.18 -1.01
N SER A 89 -7.98 17.04 -2.29
CA SER A 89 -8.23 15.73 -2.89
C SER A 89 -7.00 15.26 -3.68
N PRO A 90 -6.47 14.05 -3.43
CA PRO A 90 -5.37 13.50 -4.21
C PRO A 90 -5.80 13.37 -5.68
N ARG A 91 -4.97 13.82 -6.61
CA ARG A 91 -5.16 13.47 -8.02
C ARG A 91 -4.66 12.06 -8.22
N ILE A 92 -5.57 11.15 -8.44
CA ILE A 92 -5.28 9.75 -8.68
C ILE A 92 -5.37 9.52 -10.18
N SER A 93 -4.28 9.11 -10.82
CA SER A 93 -4.32 8.63 -12.20
C SER A 93 -4.83 7.19 -12.18
N LEU A 94 -6.11 7.03 -12.45
CA LEU A 94 -6.85 5.78 -12.30
C LEU A 94 -7.14 5.11 -13.65
N GLN A 95 -6.18 5.13 -14.57
CA GLN A 95 -6.31 4.33 -15.79
C GLN A 95 -5.93 2.87 -15.52
N LEU A 96 -6.95 2.04 -15.31
CA LEU A 96 -6.80 0.60 -15.34
C LEU A 96 -6.78 0.12 -16.79
N LYS A 97 -5.92 -0.85 -17.08
CA LYS A 97 -5.87 -1.57 -18.35
C LYS A 97 -6.89 -2.72 -18.39
N LEU A 98 -7.19 -3.28 -17.21
CA LEU A 98 -8.11 -4.41 -17.08
C LEU A 98 -9.56 -3.94 -17.02
N GLU A 99 -10.44 -4.71 -17.65
CA GLU A 99 -11.89 -4.56 -17.47
C GLU A 99 -12.30 -5.13 -16.11
N ILE A 100 -12.92 -4.29 -15.28
CA ILE A 100 -13.30 -4.63 -13.90
C ILE A 100 -14.82 -4.69 -13.68
N THR A 101 -15.62 -4.43 -14.71
CA THR A 101 -17.09 -4.45 -14.59
C THR A 101 -17.58 -5.82 -14.11
N ASN A 102 -18.40 -5.79 -13.05
CA ASN A 102 -18.91 -6.99 -12.38
C ASN A 102 -17.82 -7.93 -11.82
N ARG A 103 -16.60 -7.41 -11.56
CA ARG A 103 -15.49 -8.17 -10.99
C ARG A 103 -15.21 -7.74 -9.56
N HIS A 104 -14.78 -8.69 -8.74
CA HIS A 104 -14.17 -8.41 -7.47
C HIS A 104 -12.74 -7.92 -7.65
N VAL A 105 -12.38 -6.80 -7.02
CA VAL A 105 -11.05 -6.19 -7.11
C VAL A 105 -10.41 -6.13 -5.73
N ILE A 106 -9.13 -6.48 -5.64
CA ILE A 106 -8.35 -6.35 -4.41
C ILE A 106 -7.31 -5.24 -4.61
N VAL A 107 -7.45 -4.13 -3.90
CA VAL A 107 -6.47 -3.04 -3.87
C VAL A 107 -5.34 -3.42 -2.91
N VAL A 108 -4.10 -3.31 -3.38
CA VAL A 108 -2.90 -3.60 -2.57
C VAL A 108 -2.12 -2.32 -2.33
N GLU A 109 -1.97 -1.93 -1.06
CA GLU A 109 -1.36 -0.69 -0.60
C GLU A 109 -0.20 -0.97 0.34
N ASP A 110 0.85 -0.15 0.30
CA ASP A 110 1.99 -0.25 1.23
C ASP A 110 1.64 0.23 2.63
N ILE A 111 1.02 1.38 2.74
CA ILE A 111 0.64 1.96 4.04
C ILE A 111 -0.67 2.74 3.97
N VAL A 112 -1.58 2.44 4.85
CA VAL A 112 -2.81 3.21 5.03
C VAL A 112 -2.63 4.13 6.24
N ASP A 113 -2.53 5.42 5.99
CA ASP A 113 -2.40 6.48 7.00
C ASP A 113 -3.79 7.08 7.31
N THR A 114 -4.14 8.23 6.74
CA THR A 114 -5.44 8.88 6.98
C THR A 114 -6.63 8.15 6.35
N GLY A 115 -6.40 7.30 5.38
CA GLY A 115 -7.43 6.59 4.61
C GLY A 115 -7.99 7.36 3.42
N ARG A 116 -7.66 8.65 3.25
CA ARG A 116 -8.23 9.50 2.19
C ARG A 116 -7.95 8.98 0.79
N THR A 117 -6.68 8.62 0.51
CA THR A 117 -6.28 8.08 -0.80
C THR A 117 -7.03 6.81 -1.12
N LEU A 118 -7.08 5.90 -0.16
CA LEU A 118 -7.70 4.59 -0.34
C LEU A 118 -9.21 4.69 -0.53
N SER A 119 -9.89 5.57 0.23
CA SER A 119 -11.31 5.85 0.03
C SER A 119 -11.62 6.31 -1.39
N CYS A 120 -10.85 7.28 -1.91
CA CYS A 120 -11.00 7.74 -3.30
C CYS A 120 -10.77 6.62 -4.32
N ILE A 121 -9.80 5.72 -4.08
CA ILE A 121 -9.53 4.58 -4.96
C ILE A 121 -10.72 3.62 -4.96
N VAL A 122 -11.23 3.24 -3.79
CA VAL A 122 -12.38 2.34 -3.65
C VAL A 122 -13.61 2.91 -4.36
N GLU A 123 -13.96 4.17 -4.10
CA GLU A 123 -15.07 4.85 -4.77
C GLU A 123 -14.92 4.82 -6.29
N HIS A 124 -13.72 5.11 -6.79
CA HIS A 124 -13.48 5.11 -8.24
C HIS A 124 -13.65 3.72 -8.86
N LEU A 125 -13.13 2.68 -8.22
CA LEU A 125 -13.27 1.30 -8.69
C LEU A 125 -14.75 0.88 -8.73
N MET A 126 -15.52 1.28 -7.71
CA MET A 126 -16.96 1.05 -7.69
C MET A 126 -17.68 1.81 -8.81
N MET A 127 -17.33 3.08 -9.06
CA MET A 127 -17.88 3.86 -10.19
C MET A 127 -17.51 3.25 -11.56
N LYS A 128 -16.39 2.53 -11.66
CA LYS A 128 -15.97 1.78 -12.85
C LYS A 128 -16.67 0.44 -12.97
N GLY A 129 -17.60 0.12 -12.08
CA GLY A 129 -18.45 -1.06 -12.17
C GLY A 129 -17.90 -2.31 -11.49
N ALA A 130 -16.89 -2.20 -10.63
CA ALA A 130 -16.49 -3.33 -9.79
C ALA A 130 -17.69 -3.83 -8.98
N SER A 131 -17.86 -5.14 -8.84
CA SER A 131 -18.95 -5.72 -8.02
C SER A 131 -18.70 -5.57 -6.53
N SER A 132 -17.44 -5.60 -6.14
CA SER A 132 -16.96 -5.37 -4.77
C SER A 132 -15.47 -5.04 -4.77
N VAL A 133 -15.01 -4.36 -3.73
CA VAL A 133 -13.60 -4.01 -3.56
C VAL A 133 -13.13 -4.46 -2.19
N SER A 134 -12.09 -5.27 -2.15
CA SER A 134 -11.31 -5.56 -0.95
C SER A 134 -10.03 -4.74 -0.93
N VAL A 135 -9.44 -4.62 0.24
CA VAL A 135 -8.17 -3.93 0.45
C VAL A 135 -7.21 -4.85 1.18
N CYS A 136 -5.97 -4.93 0.68
CA CYS A 136 -4.86 -5.57 1.36
C CYS A 136 -3.78 -4.50 1.62
N SER A 137 -3.64 -4.09 2.87
CA SER A 137 -2.63 -3.10 3.29
C SER A 137 -1.47 -3.80 3.99
N PHE A 138 -0.24 -3.48 3.60
CA PHE A 138 0.92 -4.01 4.30
C PHE A 138 1.07 -3.38 5.69
N LEU A 139 0.97 -2.04 5.78
CA LEU A 139 0.95 -1.31 7.04
C LEU A 139 -0.37 -0.55 7.24
N ASP A 140 -0.85 -0.50 8.47
CA ASP A 140 -2.03 0.26 8.85
C ASP A 140 -1.74 1.15 10.08
N LYS A 141 -1.78 2.47 9.89
CA LYS A 141 -1.73 3.47 10.97
C LYS A 141 -3.14 3.79 11.43
N SER A 142 -3.79 2.85 12.11
CA SER A 142 -5.19 3.00 12.54
C SER A 142 -5.40 4.23 13.42
N ALA A 143 -4.42 4.63 14.23
CA ALA A 143 -4.47 5.82 15.08
C ALA A 143 -4.53 7.15 14.29
N ARG A 144 -4.13 7.15 13.01
CA ARG A 144 -4.17 8.33 12.13
C ARG A 144 -5.36 8.35 11.19
N ARG A 145 -6.25 7.36 11.30
CA ARG A 145 -7.41 7.23 10.42
C ARG A 145 -8.36 8.42 10.57
N GLU A 146 -8.58 9.17 9.49
CA GLU A 146 -9.52 10.28 9.42
C GLU A 146 -10.78 9.91 8.65
N VAL A 147 -10.62 9.06 7.63
CA VAL A 147 -11.71 8.61 6.76
C VAL A 147 -11.90 7.11 6.96
N PRO A 148 -13.11 6.66 7.36
CA PRO A 148 -13.40 5.24 7.44
C PRO A 148 -13.30 4.59 6.05
N LEU A 149 -12.84 3.34 6.01
CA LEU A 149 -12.87 2.54 4.80
C LEU A 149 -14.25 1.90 4.68
N GLU A 150 -15.07 2.43 3.80
CA GLU A 150 -16.38 1.86 3.48
C GLU A 150 -16.21 0.85 2.35
N LEU A 151 -16.01 -0.42 2.73
CA LEU A 151 -15.96 -1.52 1.78
C LEU A 151 -17.38 -1.97 1.47
N THR A 152 -17.69 -2.11 0.19
CA THR A 152 -19.04 -2.45 -0.29
C THR A 152 -19.11 -3.90 -0.78
N GLY A 153 -20.31 -4.49 -0.69
CA GLY A 153 -20.56 -5.86 -1.11
C GLY A 153 -19.81 -6.87 -0.22
N GLU A 154 -19.10 -7.81 -0.83
CA GLU A 154 -18.28 -8.82 -0.14
C GLU A 154 -16.84 -8.34 0.12
N GLY A 155 -16.61 -7.03 0.06
CA GLY A 155 -15.30 -6.44 0.29
C GLY A 155 -14.76 -6.69 1.70
N LYS A 156 -13.48 -7.08 1.81
CA LYS A 156 -12.78 -7.37 3.06
C LYS A 156 -11.53 -6.50 3.20
N TYR A 157 -11.11 -6.27 4.43
CA TYR A 157 -9.85 -5.61 4.75
C TYR A 157 -8.84 -6.60 5.31
N TYR A 158 -7.77 -6.83 4.56
CA TYR A 158 -6.64 -7.67 4.96
C TYR A 158 -5.52 -6.77 5.45
N ARG A 159 -5.18 -6.84 6.71
CA ARG A 159 -4.17 -6.01 7.35
C ARG A 159 -2.90 -6.79 7.61
N GLY A 160 -1.76 -6.33 7.09
CA GLY A 160 -0.44 -6.87 7.38
C GLY A 160 -0.05 -6.59 8.83
N PHE A 161 0.43 -5.39 9.10
CA PHE A 161 0.85 -4.98 10.43
C PHE A 161 0.16 -3.70 10.86
N GLU A 162 -0.17 -3.61 12.15
CA GLU A 162 -0.53 -2.34 12.76
C GLU A 162 0.72 -1.52 13.00
N CYS A 163 0.81 -0.35 12.37
CA CYS A 163 1.98 0.50 12.41
C CYS A 163 1.79 1.63 13.44
N PRO A 164 2.73 1.80 14.37
CA PRO A 164 2.71 2.95 15.29
C PRO A 164 2.85 4.27 14.51
N ASP A 165 2.50 5.39 15.15
CA ASP A 165 2.62 6.72 14.53
C ASP A 165 4.07 7.20 14.55
N VAL A 166 4.91 6.59 13.73
CA VAL A 166 6.32 6.94 13.50
C VAL A 166 6.60 7.00 12.01
N PHE A 167 7.69 7.68 11.62
CA PHE A 167 8.09 7.76 10.23
C PHE A 167 8.86 6.49 9.82
N VAL A 168 8.29 5.71 8.90
CA VAL A 168 8.82 4.42 8.47
C VAL A 168 9.31 4.45 7.04
N VAL A 169 10.34 3.68 6.74
CA VAL A 169 10.93 3.48 5.41
C VAL A 169 11.35 2.03 5.22
N GLY A 170 11.59 1.66 3.98
CA GLY A 170 12.03 0.30 3.61
C GLY A 170 10.90 -0.53 3.03
N TYR A 171 11.25 -1.66 2.46
CA TYR A 171 10.32 -2.61 1.81
C TYR A 171 9.37 -1.93 0.80
N GLY A 172 9.92 -1.05 -0.04
CA GLY A 172 9.16 -0.29 -1.05
C GLY A 172 8.87 1.16 -0.65
N MET A 173 8.69 1.42 0.64
CA MET A 173 8.43 2.77 1.16
C MET A 173 9.68 3.63 1.17
N ASP A 174 9.53 4.90 0.87
CA ASP A 174 10.63 5.85 0.73
C ASP A 174 10.53 7.09 1.62
N PHE A 175 11.67 7.77 1.67
CA PHE A 175 11.75 9.20 1.93
C PHE A 175 12.70 9.83 0.90
N ALA A 176 12.21 10.83 0.15
CA ALA A 176 12.96 11.52 -0.90
C ALA A 176 13.60 10.54 -1.91
N GLU A 177 12.84 9.55 -2.39
CA GLU A 177 13.24 8.48 -3.32
C GLU A 177 14.37 7.56 -2.81
N LYS A 178 14.71 7.62 -1.51
CA LYS A 178 15.67 6.74 -0.86
C LYS A 178 14.97 5.66 -0.04
N TYR A 179 15.70 4.64 0.38
CA TYR A 179 15.32 3.57 1.34
C TYR A 179 14.40 2.47 0.80
N ARG A 180 13.76 2.58 -0.37
CA ARG A 180 12.85 1.55 -0.90
C ARG A 180 13.47 0.16 -0.98
N ASN A 181 14.79 0.10 -1.14
CA ASN A 181 15.57 -1.14 -1.28
C ASN A 181 16.00 -1.78 0.04
N LEU A 182 15.67 -1.21 1.20
CA LEU A 182 15.92 -1.87 2.48
C LEU A 182 15.01 -3.11 2.60
N PRO A 183 15.54 -4.29 2.99
CA PRO A 183 14.76 -5.53 3.01
C PRO A 183 13.87 -5.68 4.25
N TYR A 184 13.74 -4.64 5.04
CA TYR A 184 12.98 -4.57 6.29
C TYR A 184 12.26 -3.24 6.38
N VAL A 185 11.36 -3.07 7.36
CA VAL A 185 10.77 -1.79 7.71
C VAL A 185 11.44 -1.24 8.95
N GLY A 186 11.97 -0.03 8.84
CA GLY A 186 12.63 0.67 9.95
C GLY A 186 12.08 2.07 10.18
N VAL A 187 12.27 2.55 11.41
CA VAL A 187 11.97 3.93 11.78
C VAL A 187 13.14 4.82 11.33
N LEU A 188 12.84 5.82 10.50
CA LEU A 188 13.85 6.80 10.08
C LEU A 188 14.14 7.77 11.22
N LYS A 189 15.42 8.02 11.49
CA LYS A 189 15.83 8.98 12.51
C LYS A 189 15.35 10.40 12.14
N PRO A 190 14.84 11.19 13.10
CA PRO A 190 14.29 12.53 12.85
C PRO A 190 15.24 13.48 12.12
N GLU A 191 16.55 13.37 12.38
CA GLU A 191 17.58 14.21 11.73
C GLU A 191 17.63 14.11 10.20
N PHE A 192 17.05 13.03 9.60
CA PHE A 192 17.02 12.83 8.16
C PHE A 192 15.75 13.34 7.48
N TYR A 193 14.67 13.59 8.21
CA TYR A 193 13.42 14.10 7.64
C TYR A 193 12.95 15.44 8.24
N ALA A 194 13.42 15.83 9.43
CA ALA A 194 13.03 17.10 10.07
C ALA A 194 13.74 18.33 9.44
N SER A 195 14.89 18.14 8.78
CA SER A 195 15.75 19.25 8.26
C SER A 195 15.20 19.95 7.00
N SER A 196 14.06 19.55 6.47
CA SER A 196 13.49 20.17 5.27
C SER A 196 12.49 21.30 5.55
N ASN A 197 12.13 21.57 6.82
CA ASN A 197 11.11 22.55 7.16
C ASN A 197 11.50 23.65 8.16
N ASP A 198 12.71 23.62 8.74
CA ASP A 198 13.14 24.65 9.71
C ASP A 198 14.46 25.32 9.27
N SER A 199 14.38 26.18 8.27
CA SER A 199 15.32 27.30 8.14
C SER A 199 14.54 28.56 8.50
N PRO A 200 14.78 29.17 9.67
CA PRO A 200 14.23 30.48 9.95
C PRO A 200 14.90 31.50 9.03
N SER A 201 14.07 32.21 8.28
CA SER A 201 14.41 33.45 7.55
C SER A 201 14.73 34.60 8.49
#